data_a5b9e98ec6be03f2941db3b714b83ea8
#
_entry.id   a5b9e98ec6be03f2941db3b714b83ea8
#
_cell.length_a   1.000
_cell.length_b   1.000
_cell.length_c   1.000
_cell.angle_alpha   90.00
_cell.angle_beta   90.00
_cell.angle_gamma   90.00
#
_symmetry.space_group_name_H-M   'P 1'
#
loop_
_entity.id
_entity.type
_entity.pdbx_description
1 polymer ?
#
loop_
_entity_poly.entity_id
_entity_poly.type
_entity_poly.pdbx_seq_one_letter_code
_entity_poly.pdbx_strand_id
1 'polypeptide(L)'
;VKGGPAIRPGSNMPSSTLIHIDGKNLLVDAGLGVSRSICDQGVELHDIDAIFITHMHSDHYLELGPLIHTAWVSGRVKPIPIYGPKRLKHYWRAFLESMVDDIALRIEDEGRIDLEKLPAFYGFEDRQSLSLSNINIRVMRNLHPPIRDSFALRFEWGHYSIVLSGDTAYMPEMIDFADQADLLIHEVMLSEGIDLIMNRLGHKDHKLKNHLLQSHTLAENVGLIAKCAKVKCLALNHFVPNGFAEFNDEDWLQAIRRHWSGKIILGRDGIRIPL
;
A
#
# COMPACT_ATOMS: atom_id res chain seq x y z
N VAL A 1 1.83 -4.16 -7.64
CA VAL A 1 1.02 -2.93 -7.77
C VAL A 1 -0.30 -3.14 -8.51
N LYS A 2 -0.94 -4.28 -8.29
CA LYS A 2 -2.30 -4.56 -8.77
C LYS A 2 -3.33 -4.39 -7.66
N GLY A 3 -4.58 -4.09 -8.03
CA GLY A 3 -5.72 -4.12 -7.13
C GLY A 3 -6.22 -5.54 -6.85
N GLY A 4 -6.62 -5.77 -5.59
CA GLY A 4 -7.18 -7.01 -5.09
C GLY A 4 -6.18 -8.15 -4.83
N PRO A 5 -6.55 -9.15 -4.00
CA PRO A 5 -5.64 -10.19 -3.52
C PRO A 5 -5.38 -11.32 -4.53
N ALA A 6 -6.20 -11.45 -5.59
CA ALA A 6 -6.13 -12.58 -6.50
C ALA A 6 -4.89 -12.51 -7.40
N ILE A 7 -3.92 -13.40 -7.21
CA ILE A 7 -2.73 -13.52 -8.07
C ILE A 7 -3.06 -14.38 -9.30
N ARG A 8 -2.55 -13.96 -10.46
CA ARG A 8 -2.73 -14.66 -11.74
C ARG A 8 -1.42 -14.71 -12.50
N PRO A 9 -1.23 -15.71 -13.41
CA PRO A 9 -0.06 -15.71 -14.27
C PRO A 9 0.08 -14.39 -15.04
N GLY A 10 1.27 -13.78 -15.00
CA GLY A 10 1.56 -12.52 -15.69
C GLY A 10 0.98 -11.26 -15.05
N SER A 11 0.23 -11.36 -13.93
CA SER A 11 -0.23 -10.16 -13.20
C SER A 11 0.87 -9.64 -12.27
N ASN A 12 0.82 -8.35 -11.97
CA ASN A 12 1.61 -7.76 -10.90
C ASN A 12 1.21 -8.33 -9.52
N MET A 13 2.07 -8.14 -8.52
CA MET A 13 1.79 -8.51 -7.13
C MET A 13 0.90 -7.48 -6.43
N PRO A 14 0.21 -7.85 -5.33
CA PRO A 14 -0.55 -6.94 -4.49
C PRO A 14 0.27 -5.75 -3.97
N SER A 15 -0.42 -4.77 -3.40
CA SER A 15 0.17 -3.47 -3.08
C SER A 15 1.22 -3.54 -1.98
N SER A 16 2.38 -2.96 -2.26
CA SER A 16 3.38 -2.55 -1.29
C SER A 16 4.27 -1.46 -1.89
N THR A 17 4.74 -0.54 -1.06
CA THR A 17 5.65 0.53 -1.47
C THR A 17 6.78 0.64 -0.46
N LEU A 18 8.01 0.40 -0.91
CA LEU A 18 9.19 0.63 -0.09
C LEU A 18 9.71 2.05 -0.37
N ILE A 19 9.82 2.85 0.68
CA ILE A 19 10.32 4.23 0.62
C ILE A 19 11.67 4.27 1.32
N HIS A 20 12.70 4.67 0.59
CA HIS A 20 14.03 4.89 1.15
C HIS A 20 14.27 6.39 1.32
N ILE A 21 14.33 6.85 2.56
CA ILE A 21 14.51 8.26 2.92
C ILE A 21 15.58 8.37 4.00
N ASP A 22 16.63 9.15 3.74
CA ASP A 22 17.64 9.49 4.74
C ASP A 22 18.20 8.27 5.48
N GLY A 23 18.50 7.22 4.72
CA GLY A 23 19.00 5.94 5.24
C GLY A 23 17.96 5.10 5.97
N LYS A 24 16.67 5.45 5.93
CA LYS A 24 15.55 4.71 6.52
C LYS A 24 14.77 3.93 5.45
N ASN A 25 14.42 2.70 5.76
CA ASN A 25 13.55 1.84 4.96
C ASN A 25 12.16 1.81 5.56
N LEU A 26 11.22 2.52 4.94
CA LEU A 26 9.82 2.59 5.36
C LEU A 26 8.95 1.77 4.40
N LEU A 27 8.20 0.83 4.92
CA LEU A 27 7.30 0.02 4.12
C LEU A 27 5.86 0.50 4.28
N VAL A 28 5.18 0.79 3.17
CA VAL A 28 3.74 1.05 3.15
C VAL A 28 3.05 -0.12 2.48
N ASP A 29 2.16 -0.75 3.23
CA ASP A 29 1.44 -1.99 2.94
C ASP A 29 2.35 -3.23 2.78
N ALA A 30 1.78 -4.37 3.13
CA ALA A 30 2.44 -5.66 3.15
C ALA A 30 1.58 -6.72 2.45
N GLY A 31 1.29 -6.48 1.17
CA GLY A 31 0.62 -7.43 0.31
C GLY A 31 1.48 -8.65 0.02
N LEU A 32 0.86 -9.70 -0.51
CA LEU A 32 1.52 -10.98 -0.77
C LEU A 32 2.71 -10.81 -1.74
N GLY A 33 3.86 -11.41 -1.43
CA GLY A 33 5.10 -11.32 -2.19
C GLY A 33 6.03 -10.19 -1.76
N VAL A 34 5.64 -9.39 -0.75
CA VAL A 34 6.41 -8.22 -0.30
C VAL A 34 7.80 -8.59 0.23
N SER A 35 7.92 -9.66 1.02
CA SER A 35 9.22 -10.07 1.57
C SER A 35 10.23 -10.37 0.46
N ARG A 36 9.81 -11.13 -0.55
CA ARG A 36 10.66 -11.42 -1.70
C ARG A 36 10.99 -10.15 -2.48
N SER A 37 10.00 -9.30 -2.73
CA SER A 37 10.19 -8.06 -3.48
C SER A 37 11.17 -7.10 -2.82
N ILE A 38 11.16 -6.99 -1.48
CA ILE A 38 12.12 -6.18 -0.71
C ILE A 38 13.54 -6.72 -0.89
N CYS A 39 13.74 -8.03 -0.74
CA CYS A 39 15.05 -8.67 -0.94
C CYS A 39 15.57 -8.48 -2.37
N ASP A 40 14.70 -8.57 -3.39
CA ASP A 40 15.06 -8.31 -4.79
C ASP A 40 15.48 -6.84 -5.03
N GLN A 41 15.08 -5.90 -4.17
CA GLN A 41 15.58 -4.53 -4.17
C GLN A 41 16.93 -4.35 -3.44
N GLY A 42 17.50 -5.41 -2.86
CA GLY A 42 18.76 -5.39 -2.13
C GLY A 42 18.64 -4.87 -0.70
N VAL A 43 17.43 -4.94 -0.11
CA VAL A 43 17.17 -4.55 1.28
C VAL A 43 16.94 -5.80 2.10
N GLU A 44 17.65 -5.94 3.21
CA GLU A 44 17.44 -7.01 4.16
C GLU A 44 16.16 -6.78 4.98
N LEU A 45 15.37 -7.83 5.23
CA LEU A 45 14.10 -7.68 5.95
C LEU A 45 14.29 -7.16 7.38
N HIS A 46 15.43 -7.44 7.99
CA HIS A 46 15.74 -6.92 9.33
C HIS A 46 16.11 -5.44 9.36
N ASP A 47 16.33 -4.81 8.19
CA ASP A 47 16.67 -3.39 8.05
C ASP A 47 15.44 -2.49 7.79
N ILE A 48 14.22 -3.03 7.84
CA ILE A 48 12.99 -2.22 7.75
C ILE A 48 12.85 -1.41 9.04
N ASP A 49 12.80 -0.09 8.94
CA ASP A 49 12.71 0.83 10.09
C ASP A 49 11.28 0.98 10.63
N ALA A 50 10.28 0.99 9.76
CA ALA A 50 8.87 1.09 10.13
C ALA A 50 7.96 0.50 9.06
N ILE A 51 6.76 0.03 9.46
CA ILE A 51 5.72 -0.45 8.56
C ILE A 51 4.45 0.37 8.78
N PHE A 52 3.81 0.73 7.68
CA PHE A 52 2.55 1.49 7.66
C PHE A 52 1.53 0.67 6.88
N ILE A 53 0.39 0.36 7.47
CA ILE A 53 -0.70 -0.36 6.79
C ILE A 53 -1.86 0.61 6.58
N THR A 54 -2.23 0.83 5.33
CA THR A 54 -3.28 1.80 4.97
C THR A 54 -4.65 1.36 5.44
N HIS A 55 -5.00 0.10 5.23
CA HIS A 55 -6.30 -0.48 5.62
C HIS A 55 -6.26 -2.02 5.68
N MET A 56 -7.38 -2.64 6.08
CA MET A 56 -7.47 -4.08 6.35
C MET A 56 -8.13 -4.88 5.21
N HIS A 57 -7.82 -4.58 3.93
CA HIS A 57 -8.00 -5.56 2.86
C HIS A 57 -6.76 -6.46 2.76
N SER A 58 -6.97 -7.73 2.46
CA SER A 58 -5.90 -8.74 2.52
C SER A 58 -4.72 -8.47 1.58
N ASP A 59 -4.95 -7.81 0.47
CA ASP A 59 -3.90 -7.39 -0.47
C ASP A 59 -3.00 -6.26 0.04
N HIS A 60 -3.28 -5.71 1.23
CA HIS A 60 -2.48 -4.67 1.88
C HIS A 60 -1.77 -5.13 3.16
N TYR A 61 -2.16 -6.28 3.77
CA TYR A 61 -1.53 -6.70 5.02
C TYR A 61 -1.31 -8.22 5.18
N LEU A 62 -1.73 -9.04 4.20
CA LEU A 62 -1.74 -10.50 4.36
C LEU A 62 -0.35 -11.07 4.70
N GLU A 63 0.71 -10.50 4.13
CA GLU A 63 2.08 -10.96 4.40
C GLU A 63 2.75 -10.25 5.59
N LEU A 64 2.06 -9.39 6.32
CA LEU A 64 2.65 -8.67 7.46
C LEU A 64 3.22 -9.63 8.52
N GLY A 65 2.47 -10.66 8.91
CA GLY A 65 2.93 -11.67 9.87
C GLY A 65 4.13 -12.46 9.34
N PRO A 66 4.06 -13.11 8.17
CA PRO A 66 5.19 -13.76 7.54
C PRO A 66 6.42 -12.88 7.35
N LEU A 67 6.24 -11.60 6.97
CA LEU A 67 7.33 -10.63 6.82
C LEU A 67 8.08 -10.43 8.14
N ILE A 68 7.35 -10.17 9.24
CA ILE A 68 7.95 -9.96 10.56
C ILE A 68 8.63 -11.24 11.06
N HIS A 69 7.99 -12.40 10.87
CA HIS A 69 8.56 -13.69 11.21
C HIS A 69 9.86 -13.96 10.42
N THR A 70 9.85 -13.72 9.12
CA THR A 70 11.04 -13.90 8.27
C THR A 70 12.16 -12.93 8.65
N ALA A 71 11.83 -11.67 8.95
CA ALA A 71 12.80 -10.70 9.47
C ALA A 71 13.43 -11.17 10.80
N TRP A 72 12.62 -11.73 11.70
CA TRP A 72 13.06 -12.31 12.97
C TRP A 72 14.01 -13.50 12.75
N VAL A 73 13.65 -14.40 11.85
CA VAL A 73 14.52 -15.55 11.48
C VAL A 73 15.82 -15.06 10.84
N SER A 74 15.79 -13.95 10.08
CA SER A 74 16.97 -13.31 9.47
C SER A 74 17.80 -12.47 10.46
N GLY A 75 17.49 -12.52 11.75
CA GLY A 75 18.32 -11.90 12.79
C GLY A 75 17.83 -10.56 13.32
N ARG A 76 16.59 -10.16 13.02
CA ARG A 76 16.03 -8.95 13.63
C ARG A 76 15.83 -9.13 15.13
N VAL A 77 16.43 -8.26 15.92
CA VAL A 77 16.30 -8.23 17.39
C VAL A 77 15.71 -6.90 17.90
N LYS A 78 15.72 -5.86 17.06
CA LYS A 78 15.19 -4.54 17.41
C LYS A 78 13.68 -4.49 17.17
N PRO A 79 12.89 -3.87 18.06
CA PRO A 79 11.48 -3.64 17.82
C PRO A 79 11.23 -2.94 16.48
N ILE A 80 10.09 -3.25 15.86
CA ILE A 80 9.64 -2.60 14.64
C ILE A 80 8.32 -1.86 14.89
N PRO A 81 8.26 -0.53 14.74
CA PRO A 81 7.01 0.21 14.82
C PRO A 81 6.12 -0.10 13.61
N ILE A 82 4.87 -0.45 13.91
CA ILE A 82 3.83 -0.75 12.91
C ILE A 82 2.67 0.20 13.15
N TYR A 83 2.43 1.05 12.17
CA TYR A 83 1.34 2.02 12.19
C TYR A 83 0.22 1.56 11.27
N GLY A 84 -1.04 1.74 11.68
CA GLY A 84 -2.17 1.38 10.84
C GLY A 84 -3.48 1.23 11.60
N PRO A 85 -4.49 0.55 11.03
CA PRO A 85 -5.74 0.29 11.70
C PRO A 85 -5.54 -0.45 13.03
N LYS A 86 -6.30 -0.05 14.05
CA LYS A 86 -6.19 -0.63 15.42
C LYS A 86 -6.36 -2.16 15.47
N ARG A 87 -7.07 -2.73 14.48
CA ARG A 87 -7.31 -4.17 14.37
C ARG A 87 -6.09 -5.00 13.96
N LEU A 88 -5.00 -4.39 13.52
CA LEU A 88 -3.74 -5.10 13.23
C LEU A 88 -3.22 -5.93 14.41
N LYS A 89 -3.43 -5.46 15.64
CA LYS A 89 -3.10 -6.25 16.86
C LYS A 89 -3.87 -7.57 16.94
N HIS A 90 -5.10 -7.60 16.45
CA HIS A 90 -5.89 -8.83 16.42
C HIS A 90 -5.36 -9.81 15.37
N TYR A 91 -5.03 -9.32 14.18
CA TYR A 91 -4.36 -10.12 13.15
C TYR A 91 -3.05 -10.72 13.68
N TRP A 92 -2.21 -9.91 14.33
CA TRP A 92 -0.94 -10.35 14.89
C TRP A 92 -1.09 -11.49 15.90
N ARG A 93 -2.04 -11.39 16.83
CA ARG A 93 -2.33 -12.47 17.81
C ARG A 93 -2.74 -13.76 17.11
N ALA A 94 -3.62 -13.68 16.13
CA ALA A 94 -4.04 -14.86 15.35
C ALA A 94 -2.86 -15.45 14.56
N PHE A 95 -1.97 -14.63 14.03
CA PHE A 95 -0.75 -15.08 13.38
C PHE A 95 0.17 -15.85 14.36
N LEU A 96 0.45 -15.28 15.53
CA LEU A 96 1.25 -15.94 16.57
C LEU A 96 0.67 -17.30 16.98
N GLU A 97 -0.66 -17.37 17.18
CA GLU A 97 -1.34 -18.61 17.51
C GLU A 97 -1.18 -19.66 16.41
N SER A 98 -1.27 -19.25 15.15
CA SER A 98 -1.09 -20.16 14.00
C SER A 98 0.34 -20.69 13.84
N MET A 99 1.32 -19.98 14.41
CA MET A 99 2.76 -20.28 14.29
C MET A 99 3.40 -20.74 15.62
N VAL A 100 2.57 -21.04 16.63
CA VAL A 100 3.03 -21.29 18.00
C VAL A 100 4.12 -22.35 18.12
N ASP A 101 3.99 -23.45 17.39
CA ASP A 101 4.94 -24.56 17.44
C ASP A 101 6.32 -24.17 16.86
N ASP A 102 6.35 -23.55 15.68
CA ASP A 102 7.62 -23.10 15.07
C ASP A 102 8.29 -22.01 15.90
N ILE A 103 7.51 -21.06 16.44
CA ILE A 103 8.03 -19.98 17.28
C ILE A 103 8.62 -20.56 18.56
N ALA A 104 7.90 -21.45 19.26
CA ALA A 104 8.38 -22.06 20.50
C ALA A 104 9.66 -22.85 20.28
N LEU A 105 9.71 -23.67 19.22
CA LEU A 105 10.89 -24.44 18.85
C LEU A 105 12.11 -23.56 18.62
N ARG A 106 11.96 -22.45 17.87
CA ARG A 106 13.08 -21.55 17.58
C ARG A 106 13.55 -20.75 18.80
N ILE A 107 12.66 -20.42 19.72
CA ILE A 107 13.04 -19.78 20.99
C ILE A 107 13.85 -20.77 21.85
N GLU A 108 13.37 -22.03 21.97
CA GLU A 108 14.00 -23.06 22.82
C GLU A 108 15.32 -23.55 22.22
N ASP A 109 15.35 -23.91 20.95
CA ASP A 109 16.50 -24.56 20.30
C ASP A 109 17.54 -23.56 19.77
N GLU A 110 17.09 -22.44 19.18
CA GLU A 110 17.97 -21.44 18.57
C GLU A 110 18.28 -20.25 19.49
N GLY A 111 17.65 -20.14 20.67
CA GLY A 111 17.85 -19.04 21.61
C GLY A 111 17.36 -17.69 21.09
N ARG A 112 16.35 -17.66 20.24
CA ARG A 112 15.80 -16.42 19.68
C ARG A 112 15.04 -15.65 20.74
N ILE A 113 14.97 -14.31 20.54
CA ILE A 113 14.12 -13.45 21.34
C ILE A 113 12.64 -13.78 21.11
N ASP A 114 11.79 -13.42 22.05
CA ASP A 114 10.34 -13.58 21.95
C ASP A 114 9.79 -12.74 20.78
N LEU A 115 9.27 -13.43 19.75
CA LEU A 115 8.71 -12.82 18.54
C LEU A 115 7.52 -11.90 18.87
N GLU A 116 6.72 -12.20 19.89
CA GLU A 116 5.58 -11.37 20.29
C GLU A 116 5.98 -9.93 20.61
N LYS A 117 7.18 -9.72 21.15
CA LYS A 117 7.70 -8.42 21.55
C LYS A 117 8.33 -7.60 20.42
N LEU A 118 8.48 -8.21 19.24
CA LEU A 118 9.17 -7.54 18.13
C LEU A 118 8.35 -6.41 17.52
N PRO A 119 7.05 -6.56 17.17
CA PRO A 119 6.27 -5.46 16.63
C PRO A 119 5.69 -4.56 17.72
N ALA A 120 5.80 -3.25 17.52
CA ALA A 120 5.13 -2.25 18.33
C ALA A 120 4.01 -1.58 17.53
N PHE A 121 2.75 -1.88 17.85
CA PHE A 121 1.58 -1.42 17.09
C PHE A 121 1.05 -0.08 17.57
N TYR A 122 0.86 0.86 16.64
CA TYR A 122 0.29 2.18 16.83
C TYR A 122 -0.92 2.37 15.92
N GLY A 123 -2.09 2.66 16.51
CA GLY A 123 -3.31 2.90 15.73
C GLY A 123 -3.31 4.27 15.07
N PHE A 124 -3.73 4.35 13.81
CA PHE A 124 -3.97 5.63 13.15
C PHE A 124 -5.21 6.34 13.68
N GLU A 125 -5.13 7.66 13.71
CA GLU A 125 -6.26 8.57 13.87
C GLU A 125 -6.32 9.51 12.66
N ASP A 126 -7.52 9.98 12.32
CA ASP A 126 -7.69 10.96 11.25
C ASP A 126 -6.96 12.26 11.58
N ARG A 127 -6.32 12.87 10.57
CA ARG A 127 -5.55 14.12 10.68
C ARG A 127 -4.39 14.06 11.68
N GLN A 128 -3.94 12.87 12.01
CA GLN A 128 -2.78 12.66 12.87
C GLN A 128 -1.50 13.09 12.16
N SER A 129 -0.56 13.67 12.92
CA SER A 129 0.83 13.83 12.52
C SER A 129 1.73 12.96 13.39
N LEU A 130 2.66 12.27 12.77
CA LEU A 130 3.66 11.41 13.38
C LEU A 130 5.04 11.94 13.01
N SER A 131 6.03 11.72 13.87
CA SER A 131 7.42 12.02 13.57
C SER A 131 8.28 10.76 13.71
N LEU A 132 9.05 10.47 12.69
CA LEU A 132 10.04 9.40 12.71
C LEU A 132 11.39 10.01 12.34
N SER A 133 12.25 10.27 13.31
CA SER A 133 13.47 11.06 13.13
C SER A 133 13.14 12.44 12.54
N ASN A 134 13.68 12.78 11.36
CA ASN A 134 13.47 14.01 10.62
C ASN A 134 12.33 13.91 9.57
N ILE A 135 11.60 12.79 9.56
CA ILE A 135 10.49 12.56 8.63
C ILE A 135 9.18 12.88 9.36
N ASN A 136 8.42 13.82 8.85
CA ASN A 136 7.05 14.10 9.28
C ASN A 136 6.07 13.28 8.45
N ILE A 137 5.12 12.61 9.12
CA ILE A 137 4.15 11.74 8.45
C ILE A 137 2.76 12.21 8.83
N ARG A 138 2.00 12.69 7.85
CA ARG A 138 0.61 13.09 8.03
C ARG A 138 -0.30 11.97 7.58
N VAL A 139 -1.35 11.73 8.35
CA VAL A 139 -2.37 10.71 8.12
C VAL A 139 -3.69 11.38 7.83
N MET A 140 -4.39 10.96 6.80
CA MET A 140 -5.73 11.41 6.47
C MET A 140 -6.62 10.20 6.24
N ARG A 141 -7.80 10.17 6.88
CA ARG A 141 -8.81 9.16 6.57
C ARG A 141 -9.30 9.35 5.15
N ASN A 142 -9.27 8.29 4.35
CA ASN A 142 -9.79 8.29 2.99
C ASN A 142 -11.16 7.60 2.90
N LEU A 143 -11.74 7.52 1.71
CA LEU A 143 -13.09 7.02 1.45
C LEU A 143 -13.05 5.64 0.79
N HIS A 144 -13.05 4.56 1.61
CA HIS A 144 -12.98 3.19 1.10
C HIS A 144 -14.03 2.26 1.72
N PRO A 145 -15.35 2.51 1.46
CA PRO A 145 -16.41 1.71 2.04
C PRO A 145 -16.35 0.25 1.59
N PRO A 146 -16.71 -0.73 2.47
CA PRO A 146 -17.26 -0.53 3.82
C PRO A 146 -16.19 -0.33 4.92
N ILE A 147 -14.90 -0.28 4.57
CA ILE A 147 -13.82 -0.08 5.53
C ILE A 147 -13.80 1.38 5.97
N ARG A 148 -13.96 1.60 7.28
CA ARG A 148 -13.89 2.96 7.88
C ARG A 148 -12.48 3.38 8.24
N ASP A 149 -11.64 2.42 8.69
CA ASP A 149 -10.24 2.65 9.03
C ASP A 149 -9.37 2.40 7.81
N SER A 150 -9.45 3.34 6.87
CA SER A 150 -8.66 3.42 5.66
C SER A 150 -8.03 4.80 5.56
N PHE A 151 -6.74 4.86 5.18
CA PHE A 151 -5.94 6.08 5.32
C PHE A 151 -5.02 6.31 4.12
N ALA A 152 -4.91 7.59 3.76
CA ALA A 152 -3.84 8.14 2.94
C ALA A 152 -2.69 8.61 3.84
N LEU A 153 -1.48 8.57 3.31
CA LEU A 153 -0.26 8.94 4.02
C LEU A 153 0.53 9.99 3.23
N ARG A 154 1.06 10.99 3.93
CA ARG A 154 1.97 11.98 3.36
C ARG A 154 3.26 11.99 4.17
N PHE A 155 4.38 11.67 3.52
CA PHE A 155 5.73 11.71 4.08
C PHE A 155 6.41 13.00 3.63
N GLU A 156 6.99 13.73 4.58
CA GLU A 156 7.68 15.00 4.34
C GLU A 156 9.05 14.98 5.00
N TRP A 157 10.09 15.34 4.25
CA TRP A 157 11.46 15.49 4.76
C TRP A 157 12.21 16.56 3.98
N GLY A 158 12.87 17.47 4.70
CA GLY A 158 13.47 18.63 4.07
C GLY A 158 12.44 19.41 3.25
N HIS A 159 12.64 19.47 1.93
CA HIS A 159 11.70 20.10 0.99
C HIS A 159 10.97 19.08 0.09
N TYR A 160 11.14 17.80 0.35
CA TYR A 160 10.49 16.73 -0.43
C TYR A 160 9.23 16.21 0.24
N SER A 161 8.30 15.76 -0.59
CA SER A 161 7.08 15.12 -0.11
C SER A 161 6.57 14.01 -1.04
N ILE A 162 6.14 12.89 -0.43
CA ILE A 162 5.48 11.78 -1.11
C ILE A 162 4.10 11.61 -0.49
N VAL A 163 3.07 11.47 -1.33
CA VAL A 163 1.71 11.13 -0.90
C VAL A 163 1.32 9.79 -1.48
N LEU A 164 0.75 8.91 -0.62
CA LEU A 164 0.13 7.66 -1.03
C LEU A 164 -1.36 7.74 -0.71
N SER A 165 -2.22 7.50 -1.71
CA SER A 165 -3.67 7.60 -1.54
C SER A 165 -4.24 6.50 -0.63
N GLY A 166 -3.58 5.32 -0.55
CA GLY A 166 -4.27 4.09 -0.19
C GLY A 166 -5.40 3.81 -1.18
N ASP A 167 -6.27 2.86 -0.89
CA ASP A 167 -7.46 2.62 -1.71
C ASP A 167 -8.55 3.61 -1.31
N THR A 168 -9.12 4.30 -2.29
CA THR A 168 -10.10 5.37 -2.03
C THR A 168 -11.01 5.64 -3.23
N ALA A 169 -12.28 5.89 -2.97
CA ALA A 169 -13.11 6.60 -3.94
C ALA A 169 -12.60 8.04 -4.13
N TYR A 170 -13.08 8.68 -5.19
CA TYR A 170 -12.80 10.10 -5.40
C TYR A 170 -13.26 10.95 -4.21
N MET A 171 -12.34 11.73 -3.65
CA MET A 171 -12.61 12.69 -2.58
C MET A 171 -11.85 13.99 -2.82
N PRO A 172 -12.52 15.15 -2.78
CA PRO A 172 -11.88 16.45 -3.00
C PRO A 172 -10.76 16.78 -1.99
N GLU A 173 -10.86 16.26 -0.77
CA GLU A 173 -9.88 16.45 0.30
C GLU A 173 -8.49 15.90 -0.05
N MET A 174 -8.43 14.95 -1.00
CA MET A 174 -7.16 14.44 -1.52
C MET A 174 -6.36 15.53 -2.24
N ILE A 175 -7.04 16.51 -2.84
CA ILE A 175 -6.39 17.62 -3.54
C ILE A 175 -5.56 18.45 -2.54
N ASP A 176 -6.16 18.83 -1.41
CA ASP A 176 -5.45 19.59 -0.37
C ASP A 176 -4.38 18.75 0.33
N PHE A 177 -4.66 17.45 0.53
CA PHE A 177 -3.70 16.54 1.15
C PHE A 177 -2.46 16.30 0.30
N ALA A 178 -2.62 16.29 -1.02
CA ALA A 178 -1.55 16.12 -1.99
C ALA A 178 -0.98 17.44 -2.52
N ASP A 179 -1.41 18.60 -1.98
CA ASP A 179 -0.99 19.91 -2.50
C ASP A 179 0.53 19.99 -2.65
N GLN A 180 0.96 20.34 -3.87
CA GLN A 180 2.35 20.49 -4.30
C GLN A 180 3.29 19.32 -3.98
N ALA A 181 2.77 18.10 -3.83
CA ALA A 181 3.61 16.92 -3.57
C ALA A 181 4.61 16.69 -4.72
N ASP A 182 5.84 16.31 -4.36
CA ASP A 182 6.85 15.91 -5.35
C ASP A 182 6.43 14.64 -6.07
N LEU A 183 5.82 13.70 -5.33
CA LEU A 183 5.25 12.47 -5.88
C LEU A 183 3.90 12.16 -5.24
N LEU A 184 2.87 12.03 -6.06
CA LEU A 184 1.61 11.41 -5.68
C LEU A 184 1.56 9.99 -6.22
N ILE A 185 1.50 8.99 -5.34
CA ILE A 185 1.24 7.60 -5.67
C ILE A 185 -0.25 7.35 -5.41
N HIS A 186 -1.03 7.16 -6.47
CA HIS A 186 -2.49 7.03 -6.38
C HIS A 186 -2.97 5.73 -6.98
N GLU A 187 -3.94 5.08 -6.31
CA GLU A 187 -4.67 3.97 -6.90
C GLU A 187 -5.44 4.40 -8.15
N VAL A 188 -5.81 3.46 -9.02
CA VAL A 188 -6.45 3.81 -10.27
C VAL A 188 -7.39 2.73 -10.79
N MET A 189 -8.56 3.14 -11.28
CA MET A 189 -9.56 2.26 -11.89
C MET A 189 -9.99 2.74 -13.27
N LEU A 190 -10.15 1.80 -14.23
CA LEU A 190 -10.86 2.01 -15.48
C LEU A 190 -12.28 1.43 -15.39
N SER A 191 -13.29 2.25 -15.63
CA SER A 191 -14.69 1.83 -15.58
C SER A 191 -15.03 0.72 -16.57
N GLU A 192 -14.40 0.74 -17.73
CA GLU A 192 -14.57 -0.23 -18.83
C GLU A 192 -14.14 -1.64 -18.42
N GLY A 193 -13.26 -1.74 -17.42
CA GLY A 193 -12.78 -3.03 -16.89
C GLY A 193 -13.74 -3.73 -15.94
N ILE A 194 -14.72 -3.02 -15.39
CA ILE A 194 -15.60 -3.57 -14.34
C ILE A 194 -16.41 -4.76 -14.87
N ASP A 195 -17.03 -4.62 -16.02
CA ASP A 195 -17.86 -5.70 -16.59
C ASP A 195 -17.01 -6.92 -16.98
N LEU A 196 -15.75 -6.73 -17.40
CA LEU A 196 -14.80 -7.83 -17.64
C LEU A 196 -14.43 -8.56 -16.34
N ILE A 197 -14.23 -7.81 -15.25
CA ILE A 197 -14.01 -8.41 -13.92
C ILE A 197 -15.23 -9.25 -13.51
N MET A 198 -16.44 -8.70 -13.63
CA MET A 198 -17.68 -9.39 -13.29
C MET A 198 -17.85 -10.70 -14.09
N ASN A 199 -17.64 -10.64 -15.40
CA ASN A 199 -17.73 -11.80 -16.28
C ASN A 199 -16.68 -12.87 -15.92
N ARG A 200 -15.43 -12.47 -15.66
CA ARG A 200 -14.34 -13.38 -15.30
C ARG A 200 -14.57 -14.10 -13.98
N LEU A 201 -15.17 -13.42 -13.01
CA LEU A 201 -15.46 -13.99 -11.69
C LEU A 201 -16.79 -14.74 -11.64
N GLY A 202 -17.59 -14.70 -12.71
CA GLY A 202 -18.92 -15.33 -12.76
C GLY A 202 -19.95 -14.66 -11.82
N HIS A 203 -19.69 -13.43 -11.39
CA HIS A 203 -20.63 -12.68 -10.56
C HIS A 203 -21.80 -12.16 -11.38
N LYS A 204 -23.03 -12.53 -10.96
CA LYS A 204 -24.29 -12.12 -11.61
C LYS A 204 -25.00 -11.00 -10.85
N ASP A 205 -24.61 -10.74 -9.60
CA ASP A 205 -25.18 -9.66 -8.79
C ASP A 205 -24.37 -8.37 -8.93
N HIS A 206 -24.99 -7.25 -8.58
CA HIS A 206 -24.36 -5.93 -8.69
C HIS A 206 -23.50 -5.55 -7.46
N LYS A 207 -23.33 -6.42 -6.45
CA LYS A 207 -22.62 -6.07 -5.21
C LYS A 207 -21.17 -5.72 -5.46
N LEU A 208 -20.46 -6.58 -6.21
CA LEU A 208 -19.06 -6.32 -6.55
C LEU A 208 -18.90 -5.06 -7.42
N LYS A 209 -19.76 -4.90 -8.43
CA LYS A 209 -19.76 -3.69 -9.28
C LYS A 209 -19.96 -2.41 -8.45
N ASN A 210 -20.95 -2.43 -7.57
CA ASN A 210 -21.22 -1.29 -6.69
C ASN A 210 -20.07 -1.03 -5.71
N HIS A 211 -19.46 -2.10 -5.16
CA HIS A 211 -18.29 -1.97 -4.31
C HIS A 211 -17.14 -1.29 -5.06
N LEU A 212 -16.77 -1.78 -6.24
CA LEU A 212 -15.68 -1.19 -7.03
C LEU A 212 -15.92 0.31 -7.31
N LEU A 213 -17.13 0.67 -7.77
CA LEU A 213 -17.48 2.06 -8.08
C LEU A 213 -17.50 2.99 -6.86
N GLN A 214 -17.81 2.45 -5.67
CA GLN A 214 -17.89 3.24 -4.44
C GLN A 214 -16.58 3.31 -3.68
N SER A 215 -15.59 2.49 -4.03
CA SER A 215 -14.39 2.28 -3.23
C SER A 215 -13.09 2.64 -3.94
N HIS A 216 -13.15 2.88 -5.27
CA HIS A 216 -11.97 3.17 -6.08
C HIS A 216 -12.15 4.43 -6.94
N THR A 217 -11.01 5.04 -7.31
CA THR A 217 -10.98 6.29 -8.07
C THR A 217 -10.78 6.02 -9.56
N LEU A 218 -11.69 6.56 -10.38
CA LEU A 218 -11.56 6.50 -11.83
C LEU A 218 -10.31 7.26 -12.32
N ALA A 219 -9.64 6.73 -13.35
CA ALA A 219 -8.40 7.27 -13.87
C ALA A 219 -8.49 8.77 -14.25
N GLU A 220 -9.60 9.19 -14.85
CA GLU A 220 -9.82 10.61 -15.16
C GLU A 220 -9.86 11.49 -13.90
N ASN A 221 -10.47 11.00 -12.82
CA ASN A 221 -10.50 11.71 -11.54
C ASN A 221 -9.13 11.75 -10.86
N VAL A 222 -8.30 10.71 -11.02
CA VAL A 222 -6.89 10.74 -10.57
C VAL A 222 -6.13 11.85 -11.29
N GLY A 223 -6.33 11.99 -12.61
CA GLY A 223 -5.77 13.10 -13.39
C GLY A 223 -6.25 14.47 -12.91
N LEU A 224 -7.52 14.59 -12.54
CA LEU A 224 -8.08 15.82 -11.98
C LEU A 224 -7.46 16.16 -10.61
N ILE A 225 -7.33 15.18 -9.71
CA ILE A 225 -6.65 15.35 -8.42
C ILE A 225 -5.22 15.84 -8.64
N ALA A 226 -4.44 15.17 -9.49
CA ALA A 226 -3.05 15.53 -9.77
C ALA A 226 -2.90 16.95 -10.29
N LYS A 227 -3.81 17.39 -11.18
CA LYS A 227 -3.87 18.76 -11.71
C LYS A 227 -4.18 19.78 -10.63
N CYS A 228 -5.25 19.55 -9.87
CA CYS A 228 -5.71 20.51 -8.87
C CYS A 228 -4.74 20.62 -7.69
N ALA A 229 -4.14 19.50 -7.28
CA ALA A 229 -3.11 19.46 -6.25
C ALA A 229 -1.74 19.95 -6.74
N LYS A 230 -1.56 20.23 -8.03
CA LYS A 230 -0.30 20.72 -8.63
C LYS A 230 0.90 19.82 -8.30
N VAL A 231 0.71 18.51 -8.29
CA VAL A 231 1.79 17.57 -7.98
C VAL A 231 2.87 17.64 -9.06
N LYS A 232 4.14 17.36 -8.72
CA LYS A 232 5.23 17.39 -9.71
C LYS A 232 5.30 16.09 -10.53
N CYS A 233 4.94 14.97 -9.91
CA CYS A 233 4.91 13.65 -10.55
C CYS A 233 3.73 12.84 -10.02
N LEU A 234 3.02 12.14 -10.91
CA LEU A 234 1.97 11.17 -10.58
C LEU A 234 2.47 9.77 -10.88
N ALA A 235 2.48 8.89 -9.90
CA ALA A 235 2.67 7.45 -10.10
C ALA A 235 1.34 6.73 -9.85
N LEU A 236 1.01 5.77 -10.72
CA LEU A 236 -0.20 4.96 -10.58
C LEU A 236 0.16 3.62 -9.94
N ASN A 237 -0.62 3.20 -8.98
CA ASN A 237 -0.54 1.87 -8.39
C ASN A 237 -1.94 1.25 -8.27
N HIS A 238 -2.06 0.08 -7.67
CA HIS A 238 -3.32 -0.59 -7.39
C HIS A 238 -4.31 -0.57 -8.57
N PHE A 239 -3.85 -1.02 -9.74
CA PHE A 239 -4.63 -1.00 -10.98
C PHE A 239 -5.87 -1.89 -10.92
N VAL A 240 -7.04 -1.35 -11.24
CA VAL A 240 -8.31 -2.06 -11.37
C VAL A 240 -8.92 -1.77 -12.75
N PRO A 241 -9.00 -2.74 -13.68
CA PRO A 241 -8.55 -4.13 -13.59
C PRO A 241 -7.04 -4.30 -13.76
N ASN A 242 -6.53 -5.48 -13.41
CA ASN A 242 -5.15 -5.86 -13.69
C ASN A 242 -5.07 -7.26 -14.31
N GLY A 243 -4.09 -7.48 -15.21
CA GLY A 243 -3.88 -8.76 -15.87
C GLY A 243 -4.98 -9.12 -16.88
N PHE A 244 -5.55 -8.13 -17.56
CA PHE A 244 -6.46 -8.27 -18.68
C PHE A 244 -5.75 -7.81 -19.95
N ALA A 245 -5.72 -8.65 -20.97
CA ALA A 245 -5.08 -8.34 -22.25
C ALA A 245 -5.77 -7.23 -23.04
N GLU A 246 -7.02 -6.95 -22.70
CA GLU A 246 -7.84 -5.90 -23.28
C GLU A 246 -7.38 -4.49 -22.92
N PHE A 247 -6.57 -4.34 -21.85
CA PHE A 247 -6.04 -3.05 -21.41
C PHE A 247 -4.52 -3.02 -21.48
N ASN A 248 -4.02 -1.95 -22.06
CA ASN A 248 -2.59 -1.66 -22.16
C ASN A 248 -2.24 -0.32 -21.46
N ASP A 249 -0.98 0.03 -21.45
CA ASP A 249 -0.50 1.24 -20.78
C ASP A 249 -1.17 2.52 -21.30
N GLU A 250 -1.47 2.57 -22.60
CA GLU A 250 -2.04 3.76 -23.25
C GLU A 250 -3.48 4.04 -22.77
N ASP A 251 -4.25 3.01 -22.45
CA ASP A 251 -5.62 3.18 -21.95
C ASP A 251 -5.63 3.97 -20.63
N TRP A 252 -4.69 3.64 -19.73
CA TRP A 252 -4.49 4.36 -18.47
C TRP A 252 -4.00 5.79 -18.68
N LEU A 253 -3.02 5.95 -19.58
CA LEU A 253 -2.43 7.26 -19.86
C LEU A 253 -3.46 8.20 -20.50
N GLN A 254 -4.26 7.73 -21.45
CA GLN A 254 -5.29 8.53 -22.10
C GLN A 254 -6.36 9.02 -21.13
N ALA A 255 -6.82 8.15 -20.23
CA ALA A 255 -7.81 8.52 -19.22
C ALA A 255 -7.26 9.61 -18.26
N ILE A 256 -6.04 9.47 -17.77
CA ILE A 256 -5.38 10.47 -16.92
C ILE A 256 -5.16 11.80 -17.69
N ARG A 257 -4.72 11.72 -18.93
CA ARG A 257 -4.36 12.88 -19.76
C ARG A 257 -5.54 13.76 -20.17
N ARG A 258 -6.78 13.31 -19.92
CA ARG A 258 -7.96 14.19 -20.04
C ARG A 258 -7.85 15.44 -19.13
N HIS A 259 -7.14 15.33 -18.01
CA HIS A 259 -6.99 16.41 -17.04
C HIS A 259 -5.56 16.76 -16.67
N TRP A 260 -4.62 15.82 -16.80
CA TRP A 260 -3.24 15.97 -16.35
C TRP A 260 -2.23 15.69 -17.46
N SER A 261 -1.37 16.69 -17.77
CA SER A 261 -0.32 16.60 -18.80
C SER A 261 1.10 16.49 -18.22
N GLY A 262 1.24 16.42 -16.90
CA GLY A 262 2.54 16.31 -16.23
C GLY A 262 3.16 14.91 -16.34
N LYS A 263 4.21 14.69 -15.56
CA LYS A 263 4.94 13.40 -15.54
C LYS A 263 4.08 12.30 -14.91
N ILE A 264 3.81 11.23 -15.67
CA ILE A 264 3.06 10.05 -15.23
C ILE A 264 3.99 8.84 -15.24
N ILE A 265 3.94 8.03 -14.18
CA ILE A 265 4.65 6.77 -14.05
C ILE A 265 3.61 5.67 -13.82
N LEU A 266 3.57 4.68 -14.69
CA LEU A 266 2.78 3.48 -14.47
C LEU A 266 3.56 2.54 -13.55
N GLY A 267 3.03 2.29 -12.37
CA GLY A 267 3.66 1.41 -11.38
C GLY A 267 3.78 -0.02 -11.89
N ARG A 268 4.94 -0.60 -11.65
CA ARG A 268 5.25 -2.02 -11.93
C ARG A 268 6.01 -2.57 -10.75
N ASP A 269 5.95 -3.89 -10.55
CA ASP A 269 6.70 -4.53 -9.47
C ASP A 269 8.20 -4.25 -9.65
N GLY A 270 8.84 -3.82 -8.56
CA GLY A 270 10.25 -3.50 -8.55
C GLY A 270 10.69 -2.19 -9.23
N ILE A 271 9.74 -1.36 -9.72
CA ILE A 271 10.10 -0.05 -10.27
C ILE A 271 10.70 0.86 -9.18
N ARG A 272 11.76 1.59 -9.53
CA ARG A 272 12.36 2.60 -8.67
C ARG A 272 12.05 3.99 -9.19
N ILE A 273 11.58 4.86 -8.30
CA ILE A 273 11.21 6.25 -8.61
C ILE A 273 12.11 7.17 -7.78
N PRO A 274 13.18 7.73 -8.34
CA PRO A 274 14.01 8.73 -7.65
C PRO A 274 13.29 10.09 -7.59
N LEU A 275 13.45 10.80 -6.48
CA LEU A 275 12.99 12.18 -6.25
C LEU A 275 14.14 13.16 -6.23
#